data_186041e7fc281371ca76063e93860eee
#
_entry.id   186041e7fc281371ca76063e93860eee
#
_cell.length_a   1.000
_cell.length_b   1.000
_cell.length_c   1.000
_cell.angle_alpha   90.00
_cell.angle_beta   90.00
_cell.angle_gamma   90.00
#
_symmetry.space_group_name_H-M   'P 1'
#
loop_
_entity.id
_entity.type
_entity.pdbx_description
1 polymer ?
#
loop_
_entity_poly.entity_id
_entity_poly.type
_entity_poly.pdbx_seq_one_letter_code
_entity_poly.pdbx_strand_id
1 'polypeptide(L)'
;MTILIFPMRRIFFLTLAITVCGSVSVISAQHGSGAGGGTIADAGAVMKLPAKKVTRTAPTSSRPKTGTRPQPVNNSAQVDDALSLADDERQNGRNEAAERGYLLASKLAPADPRPYLGLGHTYYNQKKFVEAEKFYQRAATLSHGDSEPYARLAFTYSELNRLDEATAAARRSVAAQPDNYYGYLALGYVLSLRQSYAEAESAYRKAITLTPQPLIVLHLELVRLLSNQRRYSDASVEAKKAVDIDPKDFSAHFNYAVMLQKLGQLLPSAQQYLEAIKLNPKDGAPRSNIGLIYYMTENFTDAREQWGAAVNLGSTYAPDRIGLLILDGRLTEARTQLEEYTQKSGDDEDGWLMLGDVYRALGDDARARVTDARAAQIAPEYVGLRRPDLRRLAQGNAPSGTDTRPVANNEVLATDEKGRTVLMRAAAQGRADLIPQFVAAGVPVNARDKEGNSALYFAAGNGHLEATQALLRAGAHVNAADDTGAPVIVSPAVQGYTAIVKLLLANGASPNQADKDGDNALILASAAGKVDVVEALLTGGASVNVDNKNGITPVMIASFQGHVPTVRLLISRGADVNRKSVSGATAVSLATNKNHPDVVEILRRAGARD
;
A
#
# COMPACT_ATOMS: atom_id res chain seq x y z
N MET A 1 47.18 -4.27 -4.11
CA MET A 1 47.54 -3.30 -3.04
C MET A 1 46.84 -1.99 -3.39
N THR A 2 46.04 -1.56 -2.58
CA THR A 2 45.35 -0.33 -2.25
C THR A 2 43.83 -0.43 -2.44
N ILE A 3 43.19 -0.69 -1.29
CA ILE A 3 41.76 -0.62 -1.06
C ILE A 3 41.39 0.87 -0.96
N LEU A 4 40.46 1.32 -1.78
CA LEU A 4 39.86 2.65 -1.64
C LEU A 4 38.48 2.49 -0.98
N ILE A 5 38.45 2.83 0.29
CA ILE A 5 37.25 3.03 1.11
C ILE A 5 36.72 4.43 0.82
N PHE A 6 35.47 4.54 0.36
CA PHE A 6 34.77 5.82 0.30
C PHE A 6 33.86 6.00 1.52
N PRO A 7 33.86 7.18 2.14
CA PRO A 7 33.14 7.40 3.38
C PRO A 7 31.68 7.79 3.12
N MET A 8 30.80 7.22 3.96
CA MET A 8 29.40 7.65 4.12
C MET A 8 29.32 9.12 4.55
N ARG A 9 28.63 9.94 3.79
CA ARG A 9 28.14 11.24 4.24
C ARG A 9 26.76 11.08 4.89
N ARG A 10 26.72 11.34 6.19
CA ARG A 10 25.49 11.54 6.96
C ARG A 10 24.81 12.83 6.49
N ILE A 11 23.57 12.73 6.07
CA ILE A 11 22.66 13.87 5.91
C ILE A 11 21.75 13.88 7.12
N PHE A 12 21.86 14.92 7.93
CA PHE A 12 20.97 15.24 9.04
C PHE A 12 19.63 15.71 8.47
N PHE A 13 18.55 14.98 8.76
CA PHE A 13 17.20 15.50 8.64
C PHE A 13 16.74 16.06 9.98
N LEU A 14 16.41 17.32 9.95
CA LEU A 14 15.79 18.06 11.04
C LEU A 14 14.34 17.58 11.19
N THR A 15 14.05 16.88 12.27
CA THR A 15 12.69 16.52 12.67
C THR A 15 11.96 17.74 13.20
N LEU A 16 10.94 18.20 12.50
CA LEU A 16 9.96 19.13 13.03
C LEU A 16 8.73 18.34 13.47
N ALA A 17 8.63 18.12 14.78
CA ALA A 17 7.44 17.54 15.41
C ALA A 17 6.30 18.56 15.34
N ILE A 18 5.21 18.22 14.65
CA ILE A 18 3.94 18.94 14.77
C ILE A 18 2.96 18.01 15.47
N THR A 19 2.78 18.27 16.77
CA THR A 19 1.72 17.69 17.58
C THR A 19 0.40 18.32 17.15
N VAL A 20 -0.50 17.55 16.55
CA VAL A 20 -1.89 17.97 16.34
C VAL A 20 -2.80 17.07 17.16
N CYS A 21 -3.20 17.57 18.32
CA CYS A 21 -4.34 17.08 19.06
C CYS A 21 -5.59 17.74 18.44
N GLY A 22 -6.48 16.95 17.86
CA GLY A 22 -7.76 17.44 17.33
C GLY A 22 -8.79 16.32 17.35
N SER A 23 -9.71 16.44 18.31
CA SER A 23 -10.87 15.58 18.49
C SER A 23 -11.72 15.50 17.21
N VAL A 24 -11.85 14.31 16.65
CA VAL A 24 -12.76 14.02 15.53
C VAL A 24 -14.10 13.62 16.10
N SER A 25 -15.10 14.50 15.94
CA SER A 25 -16.49 14.15 16.16
C SER A 25 -17.01 13.37 14.95
N VAL A 26 -17.52 12.18 15.22
CA VAL A 26 -18.21 11.35 14.24
C VAL A 26 -19.53 12.02 13.86
N ILE A 27 -19.69 12.39 12.60
CA ILE A 27 -20.99 12.75 12.03
C ILE A 27 -21.33 11.71 10.97
N SER A 28 -22.37 10.94 11.26
CA SER A 28 -23.00 10.02 10.31
C SER A 28 -23.71 10.82 9.23
N ALA A 29 -23.24 10.79 8.02
CA ALA A 29 -24.01 11.19 6.86
C ALA A 29 -24.88 10.00 6.43
N GLN A 30 -26.18 10.04 6.74
CA GLN A 30 -27.17 9.21 6.09
C GLN A 30 -27.26 9.60 4.62
N HIS A 31 -26.67 8.80 3.74
CA HIS A 31 -27.21 8.55 2.39
C HIS A 31 -26.67 7.20 1.93
N GLY A 32 -27.58 6.27 1.70
CA GLY A 32 -27.35 4.88 1.44
C GLY A 32 -26.53 4.62 0.18
N SER A 33 -25.49 3.91 0.38
CA SER A 33 -24.99 2.85 -0.49
C SER A 33 -24.17 1.94 0.43
N GLY A 34 -24.68 0.72 0.62
CA GLY A 34 -24.08 -0.26 1.50
C GLY A 34 -22.65 -0.56 1.12
N ALA A 35 -21.76 -0.07 1.94
CA ALA A 35 -20.42 -0.58 2.04
C ALA A 35 -20.31 -1.09 3.47
N GLY A 36 -20.27 -2.39 3.63
CA GLY A 36 -20.15 -3.03 4.92
C GLY A 36 -18.95 -2.50 5.69
N GLY A 37 -19.19 -2.17 6.92
CA GLY A 37 -18.32 -2.06 8.08
C GLY A 37 -16.98 -1.34 8.02
N GLY A 38 -16.49 -0.92 6.88
CA GLY A 38 -15.24 -0.18 6.77
C GLY A 38 -15.49 1.19 6.15
N THR A 39 -15.81 2.19 6.97
CA THR A 39 -15.84 3.56 6.48
C THR A 39 -14.45 3.92 5.96
N ILE A 40 -14.35 4.11 4.64
CA ILE A 40 -13.22 4.81 4.04
C ILE A 40 -13.11 6.13 4.80
N ALA A 41 -11.95 6.39 5.42
CA ALA A 41 -11.72 7.56 6.26
C ALA A 41 -12.26 8.82 5.59
N ASP A 42 -13.05 9.57 6.35
CA ASP A 42 -13.86 10.68 5.88
C ASP A 42 -13.05 11.69 5.06
N ALA A 43 -13.49 11.96 3.82
CA ALA A 43 -12.87 12.92 2.90
C ALA A 43 -12.77 14.33 3.52
N GLY A 44 -13.56 14.65 4.54
CA GLY A 44 -13.50 15.90 5.28
C GLY A 44 -12.20 16.12 6.06
N ALA A 45 -11.53 15.04 6.50
CA ALA A 45 -10.23 15.12 7.17
C ALA A 45 -9.07 15.35 6.18
N VAL A 46 -9.27 14.98 4.92
CA VAL A 46 -8.26 15.01 3.85
C VAL A 46 -8.05 16.42 3.28
N MET A 47 -8.98 17.35 3.50
CA MET A 47 -8.90 18.70 2.94
C MET A 47 -8.01 19.69 3.70
N LYS A 48 -7.22 19.24 4.67
CA LYS A 48 -6.14 20.05 5.27
C LYS A 48 -4.91 20.06 4.36
N LEU A 49 -5.03 20.66 3.17
CA LEU A 49 -3.88 20.85 2.29
C LEU A 49 -2.95 21.93 2.87
N PRO A 50 -1.62 21.76 2.75
CA PRO A 50 -0.66 22.74 3.27
C PRO A 50 -0.81 24.07 2.52
N ALA A 51 -0.84 25.16 3.27
CA ALA A 51 -0.76 26.50 2.72
C ALA A 51 0.57 26.66 1.95
N LYS A 52 0.52 27.23 0.75
CA LYS A 52 1.69 27.56 -0.06
C LYS A 52 2.68 28.35 0.78
N LYS A 53 3.87 27.81 1.07
CA LYS A 53 4.95 28.56 1.72
C LYS A 53 5.40 29.67 0.76
N VAL A 54 5.09 30.92 1.10
CA VAL A 54 5.69 32.08 0.47
C VAL A 54 7.13 32.18 0.97
N THR A 55 8.08 31.91 0.10
CA THR A 55 9.51 32.08 0.40
C THR A 55 9.82 33.57 0.59
N ARG A 56 10.16 33.95 1.80
CA ARG A 56 10.69 35.27 2.14
C ARG A 56 12.10 35.40 1.57
N THR A 57 12.31 36.33 0.65
CA THR A 57 13.63 36.95 0.42
C THR A 57 13.83 38.04 1.48
N ALA A 58 14.85 37.91 2.31
CA ALA A 58 15.18 38.87 3.33
C ALA A 58 15.62 40.22 2.72
N PRO A 59 15.13 41.38 3.19
CA PRO A 59 15.65 42.67 2.78
C PRO A 59 16.92 42.99 3.57
N THR A 60 17.96 43.37 2.85
CA THR A 60 19.21 43.94 3.36
C THR A 60 18.94 45.30 4.03
N SER A 61 19.40 45.43 5.28
CA SER A 61 19.30 46.66 6.08
C SER A 61 20.21 47.76 5.54
N SER A 62 19.63 48.88 5.17
CA SER A 62 20.33 50.16 5.11
C SER A 62 19.55 51.21 5.91
N ARG A 63 20.24 51.85 6.84
CA ARG A 63 19.77 52.85 7.81
C ARG A 63 19.40 54.15 7.10
N PRO A 64 18.27 54.82 7.41
CA PRO A 64 17.88 56.05 6.70
C PRO A 64 18.46 57.28 7.35
N LYS A 65 18.84 58.26 6.48
CA LYS A 65 19.10 59.66 6.84
C LYS A 65 17.77 60.43 6.78
N THR A 66 17.70 61.34 7.74
CA THR A 66 16.59 62.29 8.04
C THR A 66 16.04 63.09 6.89
N GLY A 67 14.73 63.31 6.90
CA GLY A 67 14.09 64.52 6.37
C GLY A 67 12.87 64.32 5.45
N THR A 68 11.67 64.71 5.97
CA THR A 68 10.55 65.33 5.25
C THR A 68 9.57 64.50 4.45
N ARG A 69 8.33 64.69 4.82
CA ARG A 69 7.01 64.35 4.25
C ARG A 69 6.46 62.99 4.67
N PRO A 70 5.25 62.91 5.20
CA PRO A 70 4.64 61.61 5.47
C PRO A 70 4.38 60.94 4.13
N GLN A 71 5.20 59.92 3.88
CA GLN A 71 4.94 58.94 2.83
C GLN A 71 3.67 58.17 3.22
N PRO A 72 2.84 57.70 2.26
CA PRO A 72 1.75 56.81 2.56
C PRO A 72 2.30 55.62 3.30
N VAL A 73 1.83 55.38 4.52
CA VAL A 73 2.18 54.25 5.35
C VAL A 73 2.04 53.00 4.50
N ASN A 74 3.13 52.30 4.27
CA ASN A 74 3.11 51.10 3.46
C ASN A 74 2.37 50.00 4.27
N ASN A 75 1.04 49.93 4.10
CA ASN A 75 0.16 49.00 4.77
C ASN A 75 0.48 47.53 4.45
N SER A 76 1.32 47.29 3.43
CA SER A 76 1.68 45.91 3.00
C SER A 76 2.32 45.09 4.11
N ALA A 77 3.28 45.64 4.88
CA ALA A 77 3.90 44.91 5.98
C ALA A 77 2.90 44.57 7.08
N GLN A 78 2.01 45.52 7.42
CA GLN A 78 0.95 45.29 8.41
C GLN A 78 -0.08 44.26 7.96
N VAL A 79 -0.39 44.21 6.68
CA VAL A 79 -1.27 43.20 6.09
C VAL A 79 -0.61 41.83 6.15
N ASP A 80 0.66 41.72 5.77
CA ASP A 80 1.38 40.45 5.79
C ASP A 80 1.57 39.91 7.21
N ASP A 81 1.81 40.79 8.19
CA ASP A 81 1.89 40.42 9.60
C ASP A 81 0.53 39.94 10.14
N ALA A 82 -0.55 40.66 9.82
CA ALA A 82 -1.92 40.27 10.21
C ALA A 82 -2.34 38.93 9.59
N LEU A 83 -1.98 38.68 8.33
CA LEU A 83 -2.23 37.40 7.64
C LEU A 83 -1.44 36.26 8.26
N SER A 84 -0.14 36.47 8.51
CA SER A 84 0.72 35.44 9.12
C SER A 84 0.20 35.03 10.49
N LEU A 85 -0.17 36.01 11.34
CA LEU A 85 -0.74 35.72 12.65
C LEU A 85 -2.08 34.99 12.54
N ALA A 86 -2.94 35.42 11.62
CA ALA A 86 -4.25 34.80 11.41
C ALA A 86 -4.13 33.35 10.89
N ASP A 87 -3.15 33.09 10.01
CA ASP A 87 -2.85 31.74 9.53
C ASP A 87 -2.36 30.83 10.66
N ASP A 88 -1.48 31.33 11.53
CA ASP A 88 -1.00 30.59 12.72
C ASP A 88 -2.17 30.29 13.67
N GLU A 89 -3.05 31.27 13.94
CA GLU A 89 -4.23 31.08 14.78
C GLU A 89 -5.18 30.02 14.18
N ARG A 90 -5.43 30.09 12.88
CA ARG A 90 -6.27 29.12 12.16
C ARG A 90 -5.67 27.71 12.21
N GLN A 91 -4.37 27.57 12.00
CA GLN A 91 -3.67 26.27 12.08
C GLN A 91 -3.76 25.66 13.48
N ASN A 92 -3.75 26.50 14.51
CA ASN A 92 -3.91 26.08 15.90
C ASN A 92 -5.39 25.89 16.31
N GLY A 93 -6.34 25.97 15.37
CA GLY A 93 -7.77 25.77 15.63
C GLY A 93 -8.44 26.94 16.36
N ARG A 94 -7.73 28.06 16.58
CA ARG A 94 -8.27 29.27 17.24
C ARG A 94 -9.02 30.14 16.24
N ASN A 95 -10.16 29.63 15.78
CA ASN A 95 -10.92 30.21 14.67
C ASN A 95 -11.36 31.66 14.89
N GLU A 96 -11.77 32.05 16.11
CA GLU A 96 -12.18 33.44 16.40
C GLU A 96 -11.00 34.41 16.34
N ALA A 97 -9.82 34.01 16.76
CA ALA A 97 -8.61 34.82 16.66
C ALA A 97 -8.16 34.96 15.20
N ALA A 98 -8.20 33.88 14.43
CA ALA A 98 -7.94 33.88 13.00
C ALA A 98 -8.89 34.81 12.24
N GLU A 99 -10.19 34.73 12.53
CA GLU A 99 -11.20 35.59 11.93
C GLU A 99 -10.90 37.08 12.17
N ARG A 100 -10.60 37.46 13.42
CA ARG A 100 -10.23 38.85 13.74
C ARG A 100 -9.00 39.32 12.95
N GLY A 101 -7.99 38.49 12.82
CA GLY A 101 -6.78 38.78 12.05
C GLY A 101 -7.06 38.98 10.57
N TYR A 102 -7.82 38.08 9.95
CA TYR A 102 -8.22 38.23 8.54
C TYR A 102 -9.14 39.43 8.31
N LEU A 103 -10.06 39.72 9.21
CA LEU A 103 -10.90 40.94 9.14
C LEU A 103 -10.06 42.22 9.25
N LEU A 104 -9.01 42.22 10.07
CA LEU A 104 -8.09 43.36 10.14
C LEU A 104 -7.34 43.49 8.80
N ALA A 105 -6.77 42.41 8.27
CA ALA A 105 -6.07 42.41 6.98
C ALA A 105 -6.99 42.88 5.84
N SER A 106 -8.27 42.45 5.82
CA SER A 106 -9.23 42.87 4.79
C SER A 106 -9.60 44.36 4.86
N LYS A 107 -9.57 44.97 6.06
CA LYS A 107 -9.75 46.41 6.22
C LYS A 107 -8.54 47.21 5.76
N LEU A 108 -7.34 46.69 6.03
CA LEU A 108 -6.08 47.33 5.62
C LEU A 108 -5.87 47.22 4.09
N ALA A 109 -6.30 46.14 3.47
CA ALA A 109 -6.19 45.89 2.04
C ALA A 109 -7.48 45.28 1.46
N PRO A 110 -8.53 46.08 1.20
CA PRO A 110 -9.83 45.58 0.73
C PRO A 110 -9.83 44.93 -0.65
N ALA A 111 -8.78 45.21 -1.45
CA ALA A 111 -8.59 44.63 -2.78
C ALA A 111 -7.68 43.39 -2.78
N ASP A 112 -7.09 43.04 -1.65
CA ASP A 112 -6.27 41.82 -1.52
C ASP A 112 -7.19 40.59 -1.37
N PRO A 113 -7.08 39.55 -2.21
CA PRO A 113 -7.89 38.34 -2.10
C PRO A 113 -7.53 37.46 -0.89
N ARG A 114 -6.30 37.54 -0.39
CA ARG A 114 -5.77 36.63 0.65
C ARG A 114 -6.55 36.65 1.97
N PRO A 115 -6.95 37.82 2.54
CA PRO A 115 -7.76 37.84 3.74
C PRO A 115 -9.11 37.13 3.57
N TYR A 116 -9.75 37.32 2.42
CA TYR A 116 -11.04 36.70 2.12
C TYR A 116 -10.92 35.19 1.92
N LEU A 117 -9.82 34.72 1.31
CA LEU A 117 -9.51 33.30 1.22
C LEU A 117 -9.34 32.70 2.61
N GLY A 118 -8.59 33.36 3.51
CA GLY A 118 -8.40 32.96 4.90
C GLY A 118 -9.71 32.91 5.71
N LEU A 119 -10.58 33.93 5.55
CA LEU A 119 -11.93 33.91 6.14
C LEU A 119 -12.76 32.74 5.62
N GLY A 120 -12.75 32.52 4.31
CA GLY A 120 -13.42 31.36 3.72
C GLY A 120 -12.95 30.04 4.32
N HIS A 121 -11.65 29.84 4.48
CA HIS A 121 -11.09 28.65 5.15
C HIS A 121 -11.53 28.54 6.61
N THR A 122 -11.55 29.67 7.34
CA THR A 122 -11.94 29.70 8.76
C THR A 122 -13.40 29.28 8.94
N TYR A 123 -14.31 29.80 8.11
CA TYR A 123 -15.72 29.44 8.15
C TYR A 123 -15.98 28.02 7.63
N TYR A 124 -15.27 27.57 6.59
CA TYR A 124 -15.35 26.21 6.09
C TYR A 124 -14.98 25.18 7.18
N ASN A 125 -13.88 25.43 7.91
CA ASN A 125 -13.44 24.57 9.03
C ASN A 125 -14.46 24.52 10.17
N GLN A 126 -15.26 25.59 10.34
CA GLN A 126 -16.37 25.64 11.29
C GLN A 126 -17.67 25.01 10.74
N LYS A 127 -17.65 24.44 9.53
CA LYS A 127 -18.82 23.93 8.80
C LYS A 127 -19.90 24.99 8.50
N LYS A 128 -19.53 26.25 8.52
CA LYS A 128 -20.37 27.40 8.15
C LYS A 128 -20.21 27.66 6.64
N PHE A 129 -20.75 26.75 5.84
CA PHE A 129 -20.49 26.72 4.40
C PHE A 129 -21.09 27.90 3.64
N VAL A 130 -22.22 28.44 4.10
CA VAL A 130 -22.86 29.62 3.49
C VAL A 130 -22.00 30.88 3.69
N GLU A 131 -21.39 31.03 4.84
CA GLU A 131 -20.46 32.11 5.13
C GLU A 131 -19.16 31.92 4.36
N ALA A 132 -18.63 30.71 4.30
CA ALA A 132 -17.44 30.37 3.53
C ALA A 132 -17.62 30.72 2.04
N GLU A 133 -18.79 30.39 1.46
CA GLU A 133 -19.14 30.73 0.07
C GLU A 133 -18.96 32.21 -0.21
N LYS A 134 -19.52 33.10 0.65
CA LYS A 134 -19.45 34.58 0.46
C LYS A 134 -18.00 35.06 0.38
N PHE A 135 -17.15 34.54 1.26
CA PHE A 135 -15.75 34.95 1.30
C PHE A 135 -14.94 34.37 0.15
N TYR A 136 -15.17 33.12 -0.24
CA TYR A 136 -14.53 32.55 -1.42
C TYR A 136 -14.96 33.21 -2.72
N GLN A 137 -16.24 33.61 -2.85
CA GLN A 137 -16.72 34.40 -3.99
C GLN A 137 -16.02 35.76 -4.05
N ARG A 138 -15.84 36.42 -2.90
CA ARG A 138 -15.11 37.68 -2.82
C ARG A 138 -13.64 37.49 -3.20
N ALA A 139 -12.99 36.46 -2.69
CA ALA A 139 -11.62 36.11 -3.07
C ALA A 139 -11.51 35.83 -4.58
N ALA A 140 -12.43 35.06 -5.16
CA ALA A 140 -12.47 34.75 -6.60
C ALA A 140 -12.66 36.00 -7.47
N THR A 141 -13.42 36.97 -6.99
CA THR A 141 -13.64 38.24 -7.70
C THR A 141 -12.38 39.11 -7.73
N LEU A 142 -11.59 39.05 -6.66
CA LEU A 142 -10.39 39.88 -6.48
C LEU A 142 -9.12 39.22 -7.06
N SER A 143 -9.08 37.91 -7.10
CA SER A 143 -7.94 37.16 -7.62
C SER A 143 -8.04 36.99 -9.14
N HIS A 144 -7.27 37.75 -9.87
CA HIS A 144 -7.24 37.68 -11.33
C HIS A 144 -6.41 36.44 -11.76
N GLY A 145 -7.10 35.34 -12.10
CA GLY A 145 -6.45 34.14 -12.65
C GLY A 145 -5.94 33.11 -11.63
N ASP A 146 -6.27 33.25 -10.35
CA ASP A 146 -5.96 32.22 -9.35
C ASP A 146 -7.04 31.14 -9.34
N SER A 147 -6.61 29.88 -9.36
CA SER A 147 -7.48 28.71 -9.38
C SER A 147 -8.03 28.36 -7.99
N GLU A 148 -7.32 28.71 -6.90
CA GLU A 148 -7.64 28.25 -5.55
C GLU A 148 -9.03 28.70 -5.07
N PRO A 149 -9.45 29.96 -5.18
CA PRO A 149 -10.78 30.38 -4.73
C PRO A 149 -11.90 29.61 -5.44
N TYR A 150 -11.76 29.32 -6.73
CA TYR A 150 -12.75 28.52 -7.47
C TYR A 150 -12.76 27.06 -7.05
N ALA A 151 -11.60 26.45 -6.77
CA ALA A 151 -11.55 25.09 -6.23
C ALA A 151 -12.23 25.01 -4.85
N ARG A 152 -11.98 26.01 -3.98
CA ARG A 152 -12.63 26.11 -2.65
C ARG A 152 -14.13 26.30 -2.77
N LEU A 153 -14.60 27.09 -3.73
CA LEU A 153 -16.03 27.19 -4.02
C LEU A 153 -16.61 25.84 -4.47
N ALA A 154 -15.92 25.09 -5.30
CA ALA A 154 -16.39 23.78 -5.72
C ALA A 154 -16.60 22.84 -4.54
N PHE A 155 -15.66 22.77 -3.59
CA PHE A 155 -15.82 21.98 -2.37
C PHE A 155 -16.96 22.51 -1.50
N THR A 156 -17.06 23.84 -1.35
CA THR A 156 -18.13 24.47 -0.54
C THR A 156 -19.52 24.20 -1.12
N TYR A 157 -19.67 24.30 -2.44
CA TYR A 157 -20.94 23.95 -3.10
C TYR A 157 -21.27 22.47 -2.98
N SER A 158 -20.26 21.59 -2.97
CA SER A 158 -20.47 20.16 -2.73
C SER A 158 -21.04 19.89 -1.33
N GLU A 159 -20.48 20.54 -0.30
CA GLU A 159 -21.01 20.45 1.07
C GLU A 159 -22.45 20.99 1.21
N LEU A 160 -22.80 21.96 0.39
CA LEU A 160 -24.16 22.50 0.29
C LEU A 160 -25.08 21.69 -0.63
N ASN A 161 -24.61 20.55 -1.16
CA ASN A 161 -25.30 19.70 -2.14
C ASN A 161 -25.72 20.42 -3.43
N ARG A 162 -24.99 21.47 -3.82
CA ARG A 162 -25.21 22.30 -5.02
C ARG A 162 -24.25 21.85 -6.14
N LEU A 163 -24.45 20.61 -6.63
CA LEU A 163 -23.47 19.92 -7.49
C LEU A 163 -23.25 20.58 -8.87
N ASP A 164 -24.24 21.29 -9.42
CA ASP A 164 -24.07 22.00 -10.70
C ASP A 164 -23.15 23.20 -10.55
N GLU A 165 -23.31 23.97 -9.48
CA GLU A 165 -22.47 25.13 -9.16
C GLU A 165 -21.06 24.66 -8.76
N ALA A 166 -20.97 23.55 -8.01
CA ALA A 166 -19.71 22.92 -7.71
C ALA A 166 -18.92 22.52 -8.99
N THR A 167 -19.63 21.92 -9.96
CA THR A 167 -19.03 21.54 -11.24
C THR A 167 -18.56 22.76 -12.03
N ALA A 168 -19.38 23.83 -12.07
CA ALA A 168 -19.02 25.06 -12.75
C ALA A 168 -17.81 25.73 -12.09
N ALA A 169 -17.76 25.76 -10.76
CA ALA A 169 -16.63 26.32 -10.01
C ALA A 169 -15.34 25.50 -10.24
N ALA A 170 -15.41 24.16 -10.19
CA ALA A 170 -14.27 23.30 -10.45
C ALA A 170 -13.71 23.48 -11.87
N ARG A 171 -14.57 23.57 -12.87
CA ARG A 171 -14.15 23.86 -14.27
C ARG A 171 -13.52 25.25 -14.41
N ARG A 172 -14.02 26.26 -13.69
CA ARG A 172 -13.40 27.58 -13.66
C ARG A 172 -12.01 27.55 -13.01
N SER A 173 -11.83 26.75 -11.96
CA SER A 173 -10.53 26.54 -11.34
C SER A 173 -9.52 25.97 -12.32
N VAL A 174 -9.90 24.91 -13.06
CA VAL A 174 -9.04 24.32 -14.10
C VAL A 174 -8.75 25.31 -15.22
N ALA A 175 -9.76 26.09 -15.67
CA ALA A 175 -9.58 27.07 -16.73
C ALA A 175 -8.68 28.24 -16.32
N ALA A 176 -8.71 28.64 -15.04
CA ALA A 176 -7.86 29.70 -14.51
C ALA A 176 -6.37 29.30 -14.49
N GLN A 177 -6.06 28.06 -14.11
CA GLN A 177 -4.69 27.54 -14.07
C GLN A 177 -4.69 26.06 -14.51
N PRO A 178 -4.55 25.76 -15.80
CA PRO A 178 -4.62 24.39 -16.33
C PRO A 178 -3.46 23.48 -15.92
N ASP A 179 -2.38 24.03 -15.40
CA ASP A 179 -1.21 23.34 -14.86
C ASP A 179 -1.23 23.17 -13.34
N ASN A 180 -2.28 23.64 -12.68
CA ASN A 180 -2.46 23.50 -11.23
C ASN A 180 -3.26 22.25 -10.89
N TYR A 181 -2.64 21.31 -10.14
CA TYR A 181 -3.27 20.06 -9.71
C TYR A 181 -4.56 20.27 -8.91
N TYR A 182 -4.66 21.40 -8.19
CA TYR A 182 -5.74 21.63 -7.23
C TYR A 182 -7.10 21.80 -7.90
N GLY A 183 -7.15 22.43 -9.09
CA GLY A 183 -8.36 22.51 -9.90
C GLY A 183 -8.86 21.14 -10.36
N TYR A 184 -7.94 20.25 -10.75
CA TYR A 184 -8.29 18.87 -11.12
C TYR A 184 -8.69 18.02 -9.94
N LEU A 185 -8.10 18.22 -8.76
CA LEU A 185 -8.55 17.58 -7.52
C LEU A 185 -10.02 17.95 -7.22
N ALA A 186 -10.35 19.24 -7.25
CA ALA A 186 -11.72 19.71 -7.03
C ALA A 186 -12.69 19.17 -8.10
N LEU A 187 -12.27 19.15 -9.37
CA LEU A 187 -13.09 18.60 -10.46
C LEU A 187 -13.34 17.10 -10.27
N GLY A 188 -12.30 16.32 -9.97
CA GLY A 188 -12.41 14.89 -9.70
C GLY A 188 -13.36 14.60 -8.54
N TYR A 189 -13.26 15.38 -7.45
CA TYR A 189 -14.13 15.25 -6.30
C TYR A 189 -15.62 15.47 -6.64
N VAL A 190 -15.92 16.58 -7.31
CA VAL A 190 -17.31 16.92 -7.69
C VAL A 190 -17.88 15.90 -8.68
N LEU A 191 -17.10 15.48 -9.68
CA LEU A 191 -17.52 14.45 -10.66
C LEU A 191 -17.76 13.09 -10.00
N SER A 192 -16.96 12.76 -8.98
CA SER A 192 -17.16 11.57 -8.16
C SER A 192 -18.51 11.59 -7.42
N LEU A 193 -18.89 12.73 -6.82
CA LEU A 193 -20.21 12.92 -6.19
C LEU A 193 -21.36 12.81 -7.21
N ARG A 194 -21.14 13.24 -8.44
CA ARG A 194 -22.09 13.10 -9.55
C ARG A 194 -22.10 11.70 -10.17
N GLN A 195 -21.32 10.78 -9.67
CA GLN A 195 -21.13 9.42 -10.22
C GLN A 195 -20.59 9.40 -11.68
N SER A 196 -20.00 10.50 -12.14
CA SER A 196 -19.30 10.58 -13.42
C SER A 196 -17.89 9.98 -13.28
N TYR A 197 -17.82 8.68 -12.97
CA TYR A 197 -16.60 8.02 -12.49
C TYR A 197 -15.43 8.06 -13.47
N ALA A 198 -15.67 7.92 -14.76
CA ALA A 198 -14.59 7.93 -15.75
C ALA A 198 -13.93 9.32 -15.87
N GLU A 199 -14.74 10.38 -15.86
CA GLU A 199 -14.22 11.76 -15.89
C GLU A 199 -13.53 12.11 -14.57
N ALA A 200 -14.07 11.65 -13.43
CA ALA A 200 -13.46 11.84 -12.11
C ALA A 200 -12.09 11.16 -12.02
N GLU A 201 -11.97 9.91 -12.51
CA GLU A 201 -10.69 9.20 -12.56
C GLU A 201 -9.68 9.94 -13.42
N SER A 202 -10.08 10.41 -14.59
CA SER A 202 -9.22 11.20 -15.48
C SER A 202 -8.72 12.48 -14.80
N ALA A 203 -9.62 13.20 -14.10
CA ALA A 203 -9.26 14.41 -13.37
C ALA A 203 -8.26 14.13 -12.23
N TYR A 204 -8.50 13.10 -11.40
CA TYR A 204 -7.56 12.73 -10.34
C TYR A 204 -6.18 12.30 -10.88
N ARG A 205 -6.16 11.48 -11.94
CA ARG A 205 -4.89 11.10 -12.58
C ARG A 205 -4.14 12.30 -13.15
N LYS A 206 -4.87 13.27 -13.74
CA LYS A 206 -4.27 14.52 -14.20
C LYS A 206 -3.71 15.33 -13.02
N ALA A 207 -4.43 15.42 -11.89
CA ALA A 207 -3.92 16.05 -10.68
C ALA A 207 -2.61 15.40 -10.20
N ILE A 208 -2.52 14.06 -10.20
CA ILE A 208 -1.30 13.33 -9.83
C ILE A 208 -0.13 13.69 -10.75
N THR A 209 -0.36 13.84 -12.06
CA THR A 209 0.73 14.20 -13.00
C THR A 209 1.21 15.65 -12.85
N LEU A 210 0.38 16.52 -12.31
CA LEU A 210 0.68 17.95 -12.15
C LEU A 210 1.24 18.31 -10.78
N THR A 211 1.13 17.42 -9.79
CA THR A 211 1.66 17.71 -8.46
C THR A 211 3.20 17.64 -8.45
N PRO A 212 3.89 18.64 -7.87
CA PRO A 212 5.35 18.65 -7.80
C PRO A 212 5.93 17.61 -6.84
N GLN A 213 5.11 17.11 -5.92
CA GLN A 213 5.47 16.05 -4.97
C GLN A 213 4.28 15.10 -4.81
N PRO A 214 4.51 13.80 -4.59
CA PRO A 214 3.44 12.85 -4.36
C PRO A 214 2.54 13.29 -3.20
N LEU A 215 1.23 13.28 -3.41
CA LEU A 215 0.22 13.65 -2.40
C LEU A 215 -0.67 12.44 -2.13
N ILE A 216 -0.64 11.95 -0.90
CA ILE A 216 -1.46 10.82 -0.43
C ILE A 216 -2.94 11.03 -0.77
N VAL A 217 -3.45 12.24 -0.57
CA VAL A 217 -4.85 12.57 -0.79
C VAL A 217 -5.36 12.18 -2.18
N LEU A 218 -4.54 12.40 -3.22
CA LEU A 218 -4.93 12.08 -4.60
C LEU A 218 -5.08 10.56 -4.81
N HIS A 219 -4.20 9.78 -4.19
CA HIS A 219 -4.29 8.32 -4.23
C HIS A 219 -5.47 7.80 -3.42
N LEU A 220 -5.74 8.36 -2.24
CA LEU A 220 -6.90 7.98 -1.41
C LEU A 220 -8.23 8.34 -2.09
N GLU A 221 -8.33 9.47 -2.79
CA GLU A 221 -9.50 9.81 -3.59
C GLU A 221 -9.72 8.82 -4.75
N LEU A 222 -8.64 8.38 -5.41
CA LEU A 222 -8.73 7.30 -6.40
C LEU A 222 -9.15 5.97 -5.77
N VAL A 223 -8.64 5.63 -4.58
CA VAL A 223 -9.09 4.43 -3.84
C VAL A 223 -10.60 4.48 -3.63
N ARG A 224 -11.11 5.60 -3.11
CA ARG A 224 -12.56 5.80 -2.89
C ARG A 224 -13.35 5.69 -4.19
N LEU A 225 -12.89 6.32 -5.25
CA LEU A 225 -13.54 6.31 -6.56
C LEU A 225 -13.61 4.91 -7.17
N LEU A 226 -12.49 4.17 -7.13
CA LEU A 226 -12.37 2.82 -7.68
C LEU A 226 -13.12 1.80 -6.82
N SER A 227 -13.12 1.97 -5.51
CA SER A 227 -13.86 1.14 -4.56
C SER A 227 -15.38 1.25 -4.80
N ASN A 228 -15.90 2.46 -5.03
CA ASN A 228 -17.31 2.67 -5.37
C ASN A 228 -17.71 1.97 -6.69
N GLN A 229 -16.76 1.70 -7.57
CA GLN A 229 -16.95 0.92 -8.80
C GLN A 229 -16.65 -0.57 -8.62
N ARG A 230 -16.36 -1.03 -7.40
CA ARG A 230 -15.91 -2.40 -7.07
C ARG A 230 -14.62 -2.83 -7.79
N ARG A 231 -13.83 -1.89 -8.27
CA ARG A 231 -12.51 -2.11 -8.89
C ARG A 231 -11.44 -2.25 -7.80
N TYR A 232 -11.62 -3.21 -6.89
CA TYR A 232 -10.79 -3.36 -5.69
C TYR A 232 -9.31 -3.65 -5.99
N SER A 233 -9.02 -4.35 -7.09
CA SER A 233 -7.64 -4.58 -7.53
C SER A 233 -6.92 -3.26 -7.86
N ASP A 234 -7.57 -2.40 -8.67
CA ASP A 234 -7.00 -1.10 -9.03
C ASP A 234 -6.90 -0.19 -7.80
N ALA A 235 -7.93 -0.21 -6.94
CA ALA A 235 -7.95 0.54 -5.69
C ALA A 235 -6.83 0.11 -4.73
N SER A 236 -6.52 -1.19 -4.63
CA SER A 236 -5.43 -1.68 -3.79
C SER A 236 -4.06 -1.20 -4.25
N VAL A 237 -3.85 -1.09 -5.57
CA VAL A 237 -2.63 -0.52 -6.14
C VAL A 237 -2.46 0.95 -5.73
N GLU A 238 -3.53 1.75 -5.80
CA GLU A 238 -3.47 3.15 -5.40
C GLU A 238 -3.33 3.30 -3.87
N ALA A 239 -3.99 2.44 -3.08
CA ALA A 239 -3.85 2.42 -1.62
C ALA A 239 -2.42 2.06 -1.19
N LYS A 240 -1.79 1.09 -1.88
CA LYS A 240 -0.38 0.78 -1.65
C LYS A 240 0.54 1.97 -1.93
N LYS A 241 0.31 2.70 -3.03
CA LYS A 241 1.07 3.92 -3.33
C LYS A 241 0.92 4.97 -2.23
N ALA A 242 -0.28 5.12 -1.65
CA ALA A 242 -0.50 6.02 -0.51
C ALA A 242 0.37 5.63 0.70
N VAL A 243 0.45 4.33 1.03
CA VAL A 243 1.34 3.80 2.09
C VAL A 243 2.81 4.04 1.75
N ASP A 244 3.21 3.83 0.48
CA ASP A 244 4.60 4.03 0.04
C ASP A 244 5.02 5.52 0.11
N ILE A 245 4.08 6.46 -0.05
CA ILE A 245 4.32 7.91 0.08
C ILE A 245 4.54 8.31 1.54
N ASP A 246 3.67 7.88 2.45
CA ASP A 246 3.84 8.08 3.89
C ASP A 246 3.48 6.81 4.69
N PRO A 247 4.49 6.03 5.07
CA PRO A 247 4.30 4.82 5.87
C PRO A 247 3.78 5.08 7.31
N LYS A 248 3.54 6.34 7.69
CA LYS A 248 2.98 6.71 8.99
C LYS A 248 1.58 7.29 8.88
N ASP A 249 0.99 7.32 7.70
CA ASP A 249 -0.37 7.77 7.52
C ASP A 249 -1.37 6.66 7.88
N PHE A 250 -2.20 6.93 8.88
CA PHE A 250 -3.25 6.02 9.34
C PHE A 250 -4.23 5.66 8.22
N SER A 251 -4.68 6.67 7.47
CA SER A 251 -5.71 6.49 6.43
C SER A 251 -5.20 5.63 5.27
N ALA A 252 -3.91 5.77 4.91
CA ALA A 252 -3.29 4.96 3.88
C ALA A 252 -3.30 3.46 4.26
N HIS A 253 -2.83 3.12 5.47
CA HIS A 253 -2.85 1.74 5.97
C HIS A 253 -4.27 1.20 6.10
N PHE A 254 -5.19 1.99 6.66
CA PHE A 254 -6.58 1.58 6.83
C PHE A 254 -7.25 1.28 5.49
N ASN A 255 -7.16 2.19 4.53
CA ASN A 255 -7.76 1.99 3.20
C ASN A 255 -7.11 0.83 2.45
N TYR A 256 -5.79 0.66 2.56
CA TYR A 256 -5.11 -0.49 1.96
C TYR A 256 -5.58 -1.81 2.57
N ALA A 257 -5.74 -1.86 3.89
CA ALA A 257 -6.31 -3.02 4.59
C ALA A 257 -7.72 -3.37 4.09
N VAL A 258 -8.61 -2.37 3.95
CA VAL A 258 -9.97 -2.56 3.42
C VAL A 258 -9.92 -3.14 2.00
N MET A 259 -9.07 -2.62 1.12
CA MET A 259 -8.97 -3.13 -0.26
C MET A 259 -8.45 -4.56 -0.30
N LEU A 260 -7.46 -4.90 0.54
CA LEU A 260 -6.97 -6.27 0.66
C LEU A 260 -8.04 -7.22 1.18
N GLN A 261 -8.86 -6.79 2.16
CA GLN A 261 -9.99 -7.56 2.68
C GLN A 261 -11.02 -7.84 1.58
N LYS A 262 -11.39 -6.82 0.80
CA LYS A 262 -12.30 -6.97 -0.35
C LYS A 262 -11.76 -7.90 -1.44
N LEU A 263 -10.44 -8.06 -1.55
CA LEU A 263 -9.79 -9.03 -2.44
C LEU A 263 -9.64 -10.43 -1.80
N GLY A 264 -10.19 -10.66 -0.61
CA GLY A 264 -10.04 -11.94 0.11
C GLY A 264 -8.63 -12.19 0.65
N GLN A 265 -7.74 -11.20 0.59
CA GLN A 265 -6.36 -11.28 1.09
C GLN A 265 -6.34 -10.95 2.59
N LEU A 266 -6.96 -11.86 3.39
CA LEU A 266 -7.28 -11.59 4.78
C LEU A 266 -6.04 -11.31 5.65
N LEU A 267 -4.91 -12.02 5.40
CA LEU A 267 -3.70 -11.83 6.19
C LEU A 267 -2.94 -10.54 5.90
N PRO A 268 -2.65 -10.20 4.64
CA PRO A 268 -2.11 -8.89 4.32
C PRO A 268 -3.01 -7.76 4.84
N SER A 269 -4.34 -7.94 4.78
CA SER A 269 -5.31 -6.99 5.34
C SER A 269 -5.13 -6.82 6.85
N ALA A 270 -5.08 -7.94 7.60
CA ALA A 270 -4.89 -7.91 9.05
C ALA A 270 -3.59 -7.18 9.44
N GLN A 271 -2.49 -7.39 8.69
CA GLN A 271 -1.23 -6.69 8.91
C GLN A 271 -1.38 -5.17 8.77
N GLN A 272 -2.08 -4.72 7.72
CA GLN A 272 -2.30 -3.30 7.50
C GLN A 272 -3.23 -2.68 8.56
N TYR A 273 -4.26 -3.42 9.02
CA TYR A 273 -5.07 -2.97 10.17
C TYR A 273 -4.26 -2.86 11.45
N LEU A 274 -3.33 -3.77 11.72
CA LEU A 274 -2.43 -3.69 12.88
C LEU A 274 -1.52 -2.47 12.80
N GLU A 275 -0.99 -2.13 11.63
CA GLU A 275 -0.23 -0.88 11.46
C GLU A 275 -1.13 0.35 11.68
N ALA A 276 -2.35 0.36 11.16
CA ALA A 276 -3.32 1.44 11.43
C ALA A 276 -3.61 1.57 12.94
N ILE A 277 -3.81 0.45 13.67
CA ILE A 277 -4.02 0.46 15.13
C ILE A 277 -2.81 1.04 15.87
N LYS A 278 -1.57 0.74 15.46
CA LYS A 278 -0.35 1.33 16.05
C LYS A 278 -0.29 2.84 15.83
N LEU A 279 -0.69 3.31 14.64
CA LEU A 279 -0.66 4.72 14.28
C LEU A 279 -1.76 5.53 14.97
N ASN A 280 -2.95 4.96 15.12
CA ASN A 280 -4.07 5.57 15.85
C ASN A 280 -4.78 4.55 16.75
N PRO A 281 -4.27 4.29 17.98
CA PRO A 281 -4.83 3.29 18.88
C PRO A 281 -6.25 3.62 19.40
N LYS A 282 -6.69 4.88 19.23
CA LYS A 282 -8.01 5.35 19.70
C LYS A 282 -9.12 5.16 18.68
N ASP A 283 -8.81 4.79 17.46
CA ASP A 283 -9.80 4.50 16.42
C ASP A 283 -10.26 3.04 16.55
N GLY A 284 -11.57 2.85 16.67
CA GLY A 284 -12.18 1.52 16.79
C GLY A 284 -12.35 0.79 15.45
N ALA A 285 -12.42 1.51 14.32
CA ALA A 285 -12.75 0.93 13.02
C ALA A 285 -11.76 -0.17 12.56
N PRO A 286 -10.43 0.00 12.67
CA PRO A 286 -9.51 -1.09 12.32
C PRO A 286 -9.69 -2.32 13.21
N ARG A 287 -10.09 -2.11 14.49
CA ARG A 287 -10.33 -3.21 15.43
C ARG A 287 -11.60 -3.99 15.10
N SER A 288 -12.67 -3.30 14.67
CA SER A 288 -13.89 -3.95 14.16
C SER A 288 -13.57 -4.85 12.98
N ASN A 289 -12.85 -4.32 11.98
CA ASN A 289 -12.53 -5.04 10.76
C ASN A 289 -11.57 -6.22 10.98
N ILE A 290 -10.51 -6.05 11.80
CA ILE A 290 -9.59 -7.16 12.10
C ILE A 290 -10.27 -8.22 12.97
N GLY A 291 -11.21 -7.81 13.84
CA GLY A 291 -12.04 -8.74 14.61
C GLY A 291 -12.85 -9.67 13.71
N LEU A 292 -13.43 -9.13 12.62
CA LEU A 292 -14.11 -9.94 11.62
C LEU A 292 -13.15 -10.90 10.89
N ILE A 293 -11.96 -10.45 10.52
CA ILE A 293 -10.94 -11.32 9.90
C ILE A 293 -10.59 -12.48 10.85
N TYR A 294 -10.35 -12.20 12.12
CA TYR A 294 -10.07 -13.24 13.12
C TYR A 294 -11.25 -14.19 13.33
N TYR A 295 -12.47 -13.68 13.30
CA TYR A 295 -13.67 -14.51 13.33
C TYR A 295 -13.75 -15.44 12.11
N MET A 296 -13.57 -14.93 10.90
CA MET A 296 -13.58 -15.72 9.68
C MET A 296 -12.48 -16.77 9.63
N THR A 297 -11.36 -16.52 10.28
CA THR A 297 -10.24 -17.47 10.39
C THR A 297 -10.30 -18.37 11.62
N GLU A 298 -11.43 -18.39 12.34
CA GLU A 298 -11.69 -19.16 13.56
C GLU A 298 -10.74 -18.83 14.74
N ASN A 299 -10.06 -17.68 14.67
CA ASN A 299 -9.27 -17.17 15.78
C ASN A 299 -10.16 -16.38 16.75
N PHE A 300 -11.02 -17.10 17.46
CA PHE A 300 -12.06 -16.51 18.27
C PHE A 300 -11.55 -15.73 19.50
N THR A 301 -10.36 -16.07 19.99
CA THR A 301 -9.74 -15.35 21.11
C THR A 301 -9.38 -13.94 20.71
N ASP A 302 -8.68 -13.77 19.59
CA ASP A 302 -8.29 -12.45 19.11
C ASP A 302 -9.50 -11.67 18.54
N ALA A 303 -10.46 -12.37 17.89
CA ALA A 303 -11.70 -11.73 17.48
C ALA A 303 -12.42 -11.09 18.67
N ARG A 304 -12.52 -11.80 19.80
CA ARG A 304 -13.09 -11.30 21.05
C ARG A 304 -12.33 -10.10 21.60
N GLU A 305 -11.01 -10.18 21.62
CA GLU A 305 -10.16 -9.09 22.10
C GLU A 305 -10.36 -7.81 21.25
N GLN A 306 -10.31 -7.95 19.93
CA GLN A 306 -10.41 -6.79 19.04
C GLN A 306 -11.82 -6.18 19.04
N TRP A 307 -12.89 -6.97 18.97
CA TRP A 307 -14.25 -6.48 19.08
C TRP A 307 -14.55 -5.87 20.46
N GLY A 308 -14.05 -6.50 21.54
CA GLY A 308 -14.15 -5.92 22.89
C GLY A 308 -13.47 -4.58 23.01
N ALA A 309 -12.28 -4.43 22.41
CA ALA A 309 -11.54 -3.17 22.36
C ALA A 309 -12.26 -2.12 21.49
N ALA A 310 -12.84 -2.50 20.35
CA ALA A 310 -13.63 -1.59 19.51
C ALA A 310 -14.86 -1.06 20.29
N VAL A 311 -15.59 -1.93 20.96
CA VAL A 311 -16.75 -1.55 21.79
C VAL A 311 -16.32 -0.61 22.93
N ASN A 312 -15.21 -0.89 23.61
CA ASN A 312 -14.67 -0.03 24.68
C ASN A 312 -14.21 1.35 24.17
N LEU A 313 -13.81 1.44 22.91
CA LEU A 313 -13.50 2.71 22.23
C LEU A 313 -14.76 3.45 21.74
N GLY A 314 -15.94 2.89 21.98
CA GLY A 314 -17.22 3.51 21.63
C GLY A 314 -17.75 3.15 20.24
N SER A 315 -17.30 2.01 19.66
CA SER A 315 -17.88 1.51 18.40
C SER A 315 -19.40 1.40 18.50
N THR A 316 -20.10 1.98 17.54
CA THR A 316 -21.54 1.88 17.35
C THR A 316 -21.92 0.82 16.33
N TYR A 317 -20.94 0.18 15.71
CA TYR A 317 -21.15 -0.88 14.73
C TYR A 317 -21.71 -2.12 15.41
N ALA A 318 -22.96 -2.45 15.08
CA ALA A 318 -23.68 -3.53 15.76
C ALA A 318 -23.00 -4.91 15.67
N PRO A 319 -22.42 -5.31 14.52
CA PRO A 319 -21.72 -6.58 14.40
C PRO A 319 -20.59 -6.81 15.42
N ASP A 320 -19.93 -5.77 15.94
CA ASP A 320 -18.94 -5.93 17.01
C ASP A 320 -19.54 -6.55 18.28
N ARG A 321 -20.69 -6.02 18.72
CA ARG A 321 -21.40 -6.52 19.93
C ARG A 321 -22.06 -7.86 19.68
N ILE A 322 -22.63 -8.04 18.48
CA ILE A 322 -23.27 -9.31 18.11
C ILE A 322 -22.22 -10.40 17.95
N GLY A 323 -21.05 -10.09 17.40
CA GLY A 323 -19.91 -10.99 17.34
C GLY A 323 -19.48 -11.48 18.72
N LEU A 324 -19.45 -10.61 19.73
CA LEU A 324 -19.19 -11.01 21.11
C LEU A 324 -20.26 -11.98 21.65
N LEU A 325 -21.55 -11.77 21.34
CA LEU A 325 -22.61 -12.71 21.70
C LEU A 325 -22.41 -14.08 21.03
N ILE A 326 -22.03 -14.12 19.77
CA ILE A 326 -21.71 -15.37 19.06
C ILE A 326 -20.56 -16.09 19.77
N LEU A 327 -19.49 -15.38 20.10
CA LEU A 327 -18.32 -15.95 20.77
C LEU A 327 -18.61 -16.39 22.22
N ASP A 328 -19.66 -15.85 22.85
CA ASP A 328 -20.18 -16.27 24.15
C ASP A 328 -21.12 -17.49 24.06
N GLY A 329 -21.37 -18.00 22.84
CA GLY A 329 -22.33 -19.11 22.63
C GLY A 329 -23.80 -18.68 22.72
N ARG A 330 -24.11 -17.39 22.85
CA ARG A 330 -25.48 -16.83 22.94
C ARG A 330 -26.12 -16.73 21.57
N LEU A 331 -26.11 -17.82 20.81
CA LEU A 331 -26.46 -17.85 19.39
C LEU A 331 -27.91 -17.47 19.11
N THR A 332 -28.86 -17.81 19.99
CA THR A 332 -30.27 -17.43 19.80
C THR A 332 -30.46 -15.92 19.94
N GLU A 333 -29.77 -15.29 20.86
CA GLU A 333 -29.81 -13.83 21.03
C GLU A 333 -29.10 -13.12 19.87
N ALA A 334 -27.92 -13.62 19.48
CA ALA A 334 -27.19 -13.12 18.33
C ALA A 334 -28.04 -13.18 17.04
N ARG A 335 -28.75 -14.31 16.83
CA ARG A 335 -29.68 -14.47 15.70
C ARG A 335 -30.73 -13.35 15.70
N THR A 336 -31.42 -13.14 16.84
CA THR A 336 -32.47 -12.13 16.92
C THR A 336 -31.95 -10.73 16.60
N GLN A 337 -30.78 -10.36 17.16
CA GLN A 337 -30.17 -9.06 16.90
C GLN A 337 -29.66 -8.94 15.45
N LEU A 338 -29.16 -10.02 14.83
CA LEU A 338 -28.76 -10.02 13.43
C LEU A 338 -29.95 -9.92 12.48
N GLU A 339 -31.07 -10.61 12.77
CA GLU A 339 -32.31 -10.48 12.00
C GLU A 339 -32.81 -9.03 12.01
N GLU A 340 -32.80 -8.38 13.17
CA GLU A 340 -33.19 -6.97 13.31
C GLU A 340 -32.20 -6.04 12.58
N TYR A 341 -30.89 -6.29 12.73
CA TYR A 341 -29.83 -5.51 12.11
C TYR A 341 -29.89 -5.57 10.59
N THR A 342 -30.00 -6.76 10.01
CA THR A 342 -30.05 -6.97 8.55
C THR A 342 -31.32 -6.43 7.91
N GLN A 343 -32.41 -6.30 8.66
CA GLN A 343 -33.61 -5.59 8.20
C GLN A 343 -33.41 -4.07 8.09
N LYS A 344 -32.62 -3.49 9.00
CA LYS A 344 -32.31 -2.05 9.01
C LYS A 344 -31.15 -1.67 8.11
N SER A 345 -30.17 -2.54 8.02
CA SER A 345 -28.90 -2.39 7.28
C SER A 345 -28.79 -3.48 6.20
N GLY A 346 -29.72 -3.45 5.27
CA GLY A 346 -29.92 -4.52 4.27
C GLY A 346 -28.78 -4.72 3.28
N ASP A 347 -27.84 -3.82 3.22
CA ASP A 347 -26.64 -3.80 2.34
C ASP A 347 -25.33 -4.06 3.10
N ASP A 348 -25.42 -4.34 4.40
CA ASP A 348 -24.24 -4.72 5.19
C ASP A 348 -23.98 -6.22 5.04
N GLU A 349 -22.95 -6.57 4.27
CA GLU A 349 -22.58 -7.95 4.01
C GLU A 349 -22.15 -8.71 5.27
N ASP A 350 -21.48 -8.04 6.23
CA ASP A 350 -20.97 -8.67 7.44
C ASP A 350 -22.12 -9.20 8.31
N GLY A 351 -23.18 -8.40 8.45
CA GLY A 351 -24.39 -8.82 9.14
C GLY A 351 -25.05 -10.04 8.52
N TRP A 352 -25.17 -10.07 7.19
CA TRP A 352 -25.74 -11.22 6.45
C TRP A 352 -24.87 -12.47 6.56
N LEU A 353 -23.55 -12.30 6.49
CA LEU A 353 -22.59 -13.38 6.65
C LEU A 353 -22.70 -13.99 8.05
N MET A 354 -22.64 -13.17 9.09
CA MET A 354 -22.74 -13.65 10.49
C MET A 354 -24.08 -14.32 10.76
N LEU A 355 -25.19 -13.80 10.19
CA LEU A 355 -26.50 -14.40 10.33
C LEU A 355 -26.57 -15.81 9.70
N GLY A 356 -25.96 -15.99 8.54
CA GLY A 356 -25.83 -17.30 7.89
C GLY A 356 -25.06 -18.31 8.73
N ASP A 357 -23.96 -17.86 9.37
CA ASP A 357 -23.18 -18.72 10.26
C ASP A 357 -23.96 -19.13 11.50
N VAL A 358 -24.69 -18.20 12.10
CA VAL A 358 -25.53 -18.47 13.26
C VAL A 358 -26.68 -19.43 12.93
N TYR A 359 -27.33 -19.26 11.77
CA TYR A 359 -28.37 -20.23 11.33
C TYR A 359 -27.78 -21.63 11.15
N ARG A 360 -26.62 -21.76 10.50
CA ARG A 360 -25.93 -23.07 10.37
C ARG A 360 -25.62 -23.71 11.72
N ALA A 361 -25.13 -22.92 12.66
CA ALA A 361 -24.81 -23.41 14.00
C ALA A 361 -26.05 -23.87 14.76
N LEU A 362 -27.19 -23.25 14.52
CA LEU A 362 -28.50 -23.62 15.10
C LEU A 362 -29.23 -24.73 14.34
N GLY A 363 -28.65 -25.25 13.23
CA GLY A 363 -29.22 -26.34 12.43
C GLY A 363 -30.26 -25.89 11.41
N ASP A 364 -30.42 -24.57 11.15
CA ASP A 364 -31.32 -24.04 10.13
C ASP A 364 -30.60 -23.78 8.82
N ASP A 365 -30.22 -24.85 8.14
CA ASP A 365 -29.51 -24.79 6.86
C ASP A 365 -30.33 -24.14 5.73
N ALA A 366 -31.66 -24.14 5.85
CA ALA A 366 -32.52 -23.51 4.86
C ALA A 366 -32.37 -21.99 4.89
N ARG A 367 -32.50 -21.38 6.08
CA ARG A 367 -32.29 -19.93 6.23
C ARG A 367 -30.83 -19.53 6.02
N ALA A 368 -29.87 -20.37 6.44
CA ALA A 368 -28.45 -20.11 6.16
C ALA A 368 -28.17 -19.93 4.67
N ARG A 369 -28.76 -20.80 3.81
CA ARG A 369 -28.61 -20.67 2.35
C ARG A 369 -29.21 -19.36 1.80
N VAL A 370 -30.34 -18.92 2.33
CA VAL A 370 -30.98 -17.66 1.91
C VAL A 370 -30.12 -16.46 2.31
N THR A 371 -29.58 -16.45 3.53
CA THR A 371 -28.71 -15.37 3.99
C THR A 371 -27.38 -15.35 3.23
N ASP A 372 -26.78 -16.51 2.95
CA ASP A 372 -25.57 -16.60 2.12
C ASP A 372 -25.79 -16.10 0.71
N ALA A 373 -26.94 -16.42 0.10
CA ALA A 373 -27.29 -15.92 -1.22
C ALA A 373 -27.45 -14.37 -1.20
N ARG A 374 -28.01 -13.83 -0.12
CA ARG A 374 -28.11 -12.38 0.05
C ARG A 374 -26.75 -11.72 0.23
N ALA A 375 -25.90 -12.27 1.09
CA ALA A 375 -24.52 -11.80 1.26
C ALA A 375 -23.76 -11.84 -0.08
N ALA A 376 -23.90 -12.91 -0.87
CA ALA A 376 -23.28 -13.06 -2.18
C ALA A 376 -23.77 -12.04 -3.22
N GLN A 377 -25.03 -11.59 -3.12
CA GLN A 377 -25.53 -10.50 -3.96
C GLN A 377 -24.91 -9.15 -3.60
N ILE A 378 -24.72 -8.90 -2.30
CA ILE A 378 -24.16 -7.64 -1.79
C ILE A 378 -22.65 -7.61 -2.01
N ALA A 379 -21.96 -8.68 -1.68
CA ALA A 379 -20.51 -8.81 -1.73
C ALA A 379 -20.09 -10.14 -2.40
N PRO A 380 -20.17 -10.22 -3.74
CA PRO A 380 -19.77 -11.42 -4.48
C PRO A 380 -18.30 -11.78 -4.29
N GLU A 381 -17.47 -10.85 -3.88
CA GLU A 381 -16.07 -11.06 -3.54
C GLU A 381 -15.84 -11.97 -2.33
N TYR A 382 -16.86 -12.15 -1.48
CA TYR A 382 -16.80 -13.07 -0.34
C TYR A 382 -17.31 -14.48 -0.66
N VAL A 383 -17.78 -14.71 -1.87
CA VAL A 383 -18.20 -16.05 -2.33
C VAL A 383 -17.00 -16.97 -2.37
N GLY A 384 -17.09 -18.10 -1.66
CA GLY A 384 -16.00 -19.08 -1.59
C GLY A 384 -14.99 -18.85 -0.44
N LEU A 385 -15.11 -17.78 0.33
CA LEU A 385 -14.33 -17.65 1.56
C LEU A 385 -14.79 -18.72 2.57
N ARG A 386 -13.81 -19.29 3.28
CA ARG A 386 -14.11 -20.24 4.37
C ARG A 386 -14.96 -19.55 5.44
N ARG A 387 -16.01 -20.27 5.87
CA ARG A 387 -16.91 -19.80 6.93
C ARG A 387 -16.57 -20.51 8.25
N PRO A 388 -16.65 -19.82 9.40
CA PRO A 388 -16.36 -20.41 10.68
C PRO A 388 -17.37 -21.49 11.07
N ASP A 389 -16.91 -22.57 11.69
CA ASP A 389 -17.79 -23.60 12.26
C ASP A 389 -18.16 -23.27 13.72
N LEU A 390 -19.33 -22.69 13.90
CA LEU A 390 -19.85 -22.26 15.19
C LEU A 390 -20.60 -23.36 15.96
N ARG A 391 -20.76 -24.58 15.41
CA ARG A 391 -21.55 -25.65 16.03
C ARG A 391 -21.05 -26.05 17.43
N ARG A 392 -19.75 -25.87 17.67
CA ARG A 392 -19.14 -26.12 18.99
C ARG A 392 -19.55 -25.09 20.03
N LEU A 393 -19.70 -23.82 19.60
CA LEU A 393 -20.20 -22.77 20.48
C LEU A 393 -21.66 -22.99 20.86
N ALA A 394 -22.46 -23.55 19.93
CA ALA A 394 -23.85 -23.94 20.18
C ALA A 394 -24.01 -25.04 21.25
N GLN A 395 -22.99 -25.89 21.44
CA GLN A 395 -22.99 -26.99 22.41
C GLN A 395 -22.49 -26.58 23.81
N GLY A 396 -22.34 -25.30 24.08
CA GLY A 396 -21.84 -24.79 25.37
C GLY A 396 -20.34 -24.96 25.58
N ASN A 397 -19.62 -25.44 24.58
CA ASN A 397 -18.17 -25.53 24.57
C ASN A 397 -17.56 -24.20 24.08
N ALA A 398 -17.84 -23.11 24.81
CA ALA A 398 -17.09 -21.87 24.60
C ALA A 398 -15.59 -22.18 24.73
N PRO A 399 -14.72 -21.63 23.87
CA PRO A 399 -13.29 -21.84 24.01
C PRO A 399 -12.86 -21.33 25.39
N SER A 400 -12.73 -22.25 26.36
CA SER A 400 -12.01 -21.95 27.59
C SER A 400 -10.58 -21.67 27.18
N GLY A 401 -9.95 -20.63 27.73
CA GLY A 401 -8.61 -20.14 27.35
C GLY A 401 -7.45 -21.16 27.51
N THR A 402 -7.75 -22.46 27.43
CA THR A 402 -6.81 -23.57 27.55
C THR A 402 -7.00 -24.66 26.48
N ASP A 403 -7.77 -24.43 25.40
CA ASP A 403 -7.86 -25.43 24.33
C ASP A 403 -6.54 -25.41 23.53
N THR A 404 -5.55 -26.13 24.08
CA THR A 404 -4.25 -26.41 23.45
C THR A 404 -4.44 -27.38 22.29
N ARG A 405 -5.11 -26.95 21.24
CA ARG A 405 -4.92 -27.61 19.95
C ARG A 405 -3.62 -27.14 19.32
N PRO A 406 -2.94 -28.04 18.60
CA PRO A 406 -1.66 -27.71 18.04
C PRO A 406 -1.81 -26.53 17.08
N VAL A 407 -1.04 -25.49 17.36
CA VAL A 407 -0.90 -24.25 16.59
C VAL A 407 -2.16 -23.39 16.60
N ALA A 408 -2.31 -22.60 17.66
CA ALA A 408 -3.19 -21.44 17.66
C ALA A 408 -2.94 -20.61 16.40
N ASN A 409 -4.02 -20.24 15.70
CA ASN A 409 -3.95 -19.48 14.43
C ASN A 409 -3.11 -18.18 14.52
N ASN A 410 -2.87 -17.63 15.72
CA ASN A 410 -2.00 -16.48 15.94
C ASN A 410 -0.54 -16.73 15.57
N GLU A 411 0.01 -17.92 15.83
CA GLU A 411 1.36 -18.27 15.40
C GLU A 411 1.42 -18.60 13.91
N VAL A 412 0.32 -19.11 13.34
CA VAL A 412 0.25 -19.42 11.90
C VAL A 412 0.24 -18.14 11.05
N LEU A 413 -0.35 -17.06 11.56
CA LEU A 413 -0.44 -15.78 10.85
C LEU A 413 0.65 -14.79 11.26
N ALA A 414 1.28 -14.98 12.43
CA ALA A 414 2.34 -14.12 12.90
C ALA A 414 3.56 -14.22 12.00
N THR A 415 4.10 -13.07 11.66
CA THR A 415 5.44 -12.99 11.07
C THR A 415 6.47 -12.73 12.16
N ASP A 416 7.66 -13.32 12.00
CA ASP A 416 8.79 -12.99 12.87
C ASP A 416 9.30 -11.55 12.62
N GLU A 417 10.33 -11.16 13.38
CA GLU A 417 10.96 -9.83 13.26
C GLU A 417 11.46 -9.52 11.84
N LYS A 418 11.71 -10.55 11.01
CA LYS A 418 12.11 -10.43 9.61
C LYS A 418 10.92 -10.41 8.64
N GLY A 419 9.70 -10.48 9.14
CA GLY A 419 8.49 -10.55 8.33
C GLY A 419 8.21 -11.95 7.76
N ARG A 420 8.86 -13.01 8.25
CA ARG A 420 8.71 -14.38 7.74
C ARG A 420 7.50 -15.06 8.36
N THR A 421 6.61 -15.59 7.51
CA THR A 421 5.45 -16.40 7.92
C THR A 421 5.90 -17.78 8.42
N VAL A 422 4.98 -18.49 9.10
CA VAL A 422 5.22 -19.90 9.46
C VAL A 422 5.44 -20.79 8.23
N LEU A 423 4.78 -20.46 7.10
CA LEU A 423 4.97 -21.16 5.84
C LEU A 423 6.40 -20.99 5.32
N MET A 424 6.98 -19.77 5.42
CA MET A 424 8.37 -19.52 5.06
C MET A 424 9.33 -20.26 5.98
N ARG A 425 9.05 -20.34 7.28
CA ARG A 425 9.87 -21.09 8.25
C ARG A 425 9.80 -22.59 7.98
N ALA A 426 8.59 -23.14 7.74
CA ALA A 426 8.42 -24.53 7.36
C ALA A 426 9.12 -24.87 6.04
N ALA A 427 9.00 -23.99 5.06
CA ALA A 427 9.69 -24.08 3.77
C ALA A 427 11.22 -24.11 3.93
N ALA A 428 11.75 -23.19 4.77
CA ALA A 428 13.18 -23.13 5.09
C ALA A 428 13.72 -24.37 5.81
N GLN A 429 12.86 -25.07 6.54
CA GLN A 429 13.17 -26.32 7.26
C GLN A 429 12.86 -27.59 6.46
N GLY A 430 12.34 -27.47 5.24
CA GLY A 430 11.97 -28.61 4.40
C GLY A 430 10.74 -29.39 4.85
N ARG A 431 9.90 -28.82 5.73
CA ARG A 431 8.71 -29.46 6.28
C ARG A 431 7.57 -29.48 5.26
N ALA A 432 7.76 -30.28 4.22
CA ALA A 432 6.78 -30.47 3.14
C ALA A 432 5.40 -30.94 3.68
N ASP A 433 5.37 -31.67 4.77
CA ASP A 433 4.19 -32.18 5.47
C ASP A 433 3.32 -31.06 6.04
N LEU A 434 3.91 -29.92 6.44
CA LEU A 434 3.19 -28.78 7.02
C LEU A 434 2.68 -27.78 5.97
N ILE A 435 3.24 -27.76 4.76
CA ILE A 435 2.89 -26.79 3.72
C ILE A 435 1.39 -26.85 3.38
N PRO A 436 0.77 -28.02 3.06
CA PRO A 436 -0.67 -28.08 2.80
C PRO A 436 -1.52 -27.64 3.98
N GLN A 437 -1.06 -27.93 5.21
CA GLN A 437 -1.77 -27.58 6.44
C GLN A 437 -1.79 -26.05 6.65
N PHE A 438 -0.65 -25.37 6.47
CA PHE A 438 -0.56 -23.91 6.58
C PHE A 438 -1.31 -23.21 5.45
N VAL A 439 -1.26 -23.73 4.22
CA VAL A 439 -2.05 -23.21 3.11
C VAL A 439 -3.54 -23.37 3.36
N ALA A 440 -3.99 -24.51 3.85
CA ALA A 440 -5.37 -24.74 4.25
C ALA A 440 -5.81 -23.85 5.44
N ALA A 441 -4.87 -23.48 6.31
CA ALA A 441 -5.08 -22.53 7.39
C ALA A 441 -5.09 -21.06 6.94
N GLY A 442 -4.95 -20.81 5.61
CA GLY A 442 -5.05 -19.47 5.03
C GLY A 442 -3.74 -18.69 4.97
N VAL A 443 -2.57 -19.32 5.24
CA VAL A 443 -1.27 -18.64 5.08
C VAL A 443 -1.04 -18.37 3.59
N PRO A 444 -0.82 -17.09 3.18
CA PRO A 444 -0.62 -16.79 1.76
C PRO A 444 0.65 -17.45 1.23
N VAL A 445 0.50 -18.25 0.18
CA VAL A 445 1.62 -18.97 -0.46
C VAL A 445 2.68 -17.99 -0.98
N ASN A 446 2.24 -16.83 -1.48
CA ASN A 446 3.08 -15.84 -2.12
C ASN A 446 3.40 -14.63 -1.23
N ALA A 447 3.22 -14.74 0.09
CA ALA A 447 3.68 -13.74 1.05
C ALA A 447 5.19 -13.49 0.86
N ARG A 448 5.64 -12.27 1.16
CA ARG A 448 7.06 -11.88 1.09
C ARG A 448 7.51 -11.38 2.45
N ASP A 449 8.73 -11.72 2.83
CA ASP A 449 9.38 -11.16 4.01
C ASP A 449 9.93 -9.74 3.76
N LYS A 450 10.63 -9.16 4.73
CA LYS A 450 11.21 -7.81 4.63
C LYS A 450 12.30 -7.67 3.57
N GLU A 451 12.82 -8.78 3.06
CA GLU A 451 13.84 -8.84 2.00
C GLU A 451 13.23 -9.23 0.64
N GLY A 452 11.90 -9.38 0.61
CA GLY A 452 11.16 -9.77 -0.59
C GLY A 452 11.13 -11.27 -0.86
N ASN A 453 11.63 -12.12 0.04
CA ASN A 453 11.69 -13.55 -0.14
C ASN A 453 10.34 -14.23 0.10
N SER A 454 9.98 -15.17 -0.76
CA SER A 454 8.80 -16.02 -0.62
C SER A 454 9.11 -17.35 0.06
N ALA A 455 8.07 -18.11 0.46
CA ALA A 455 8.26 -19.48 0.94
C ALA A 455 8.97 -20.37 -0.09
N LEU A 456 8.65 -20.19 -1.38
CA LEU A 456 9.31 -20.92 -2.48
C LEU A 456 10.80 -20.59 -2.57
N TYR A 457 11.19 -19.34 -2.34
CA TYR A 457 12.60 -18.94 -2.29
C TYR A 457 13.36 -19.71 -1.20
N PHE A 458 12.80 -19.81 0.00
CA PHE A 458 13.43 -20.53 1.11
C PHE A 458 13.52 -22.03 0.86
N ALA A 459 12.46 -22.67 0.37
CA ALA A 459 12.47 -24.11 0.08
C ALA A 459 13.51 -24.45 -1.02
N ALA A 460 13.47 -23.70 -2.11
CA ALA A 460 14.35 -23.95 -3.26
C ALA A 460 15.81 -23.64 -2.93
N GLY A 461 16.07 -22.50 -2.28
CA GLY A 461 17.42 -22.05 -1.93
C GLY A 461 18.12 -22.93 -0.88
N ASN A 462 17.34 -23.59 -0.01
CA ASN A 462 17.87 -24.53 1.01
C ASN A 462 17.93 -25.99 0.51
N GLY A 463 17.55 -26.29 -0.72
CA GLY A 463 17.67 -27.61 -1.27
C GLY A 463 16.51 -28.57 -0.95
N HIS A 464 15.38 -28.07 -0.50
CA HIS A 464 14.24 -28.87 -0.07
C HIS A 464 13.29 -29.20 -1.21
N LEU A 465 13.56 -30.27 -1.95
CA LEU A 465 12.85 -30.67 -3.17
C LEU A 465 11.34 -30.88 -2.91
N GLU A 466 10.98 -31.67 -1.90
CA GLU A 466 9.61 -32.01 -1.58
C GLU A 466 8.80 -30.77 -1.15
N ALA A 467 9.41 -29.87 -0.35
CA ALA A 467 8.80 -28.61 0.06
C ALA A 467 8.62 -27.67 -1.14
N THR A 468 9.61 -27.59 -2.03
CA THR A 468 9.52 -26.84 -3.29
C THR A 468 8.35 -27.34 -4.14
N GLN A 469 8.22 -28.66 -4.29
CA GLN A 469 7.14 -29.28 -5.05
C GLN A 469 5.77 -29.03 -4.41
N ALA A 470 5.65 -29.11 -3.07
CA ALA A 470 4.43 -28.83 -2.35
C ALA A 470 3.98 -27.37 -2.52
N LEU A 471 4.91 -26.41 -2.46
CA LEU A 471 4.64 -24.98 -2.68
C LEU A 471 4.20 -24.68 -4.13
N LEU A 472 4.84 -25.28 -5.12
CA LEU A 472 4.44 -25.13 -6.52
C LEU A 472 3.02 -25.67 -6.76
N ARG A 473 2.67 -26.83 -6.19
CA ARG A 473 1.29 -27.37 -6.22
C ARG A 473 0.29 -26.46 -5.52
N ALA A 474 0.72 -25.73 -4.51
CA ALA A 474 -0.11 -24.77 -3.78
C ALA A 474 -0.22 -23.41 -4.48
N GLY A 475 0.34 -23.23 -5.69
CA GLY A 475 0.24 -22.00 -6.48
C GLY A 475 1.33 -20.96 -6.15
N ALA A 476 2.50 -21.38 -5.68
CA ALA A 476 3.62 -20.47 -5.49
C ALA A 476 4.11 -19.90 -6.84
N HIS A 477 4.38 -18.59 -6.85
CA HIS A 477 4.87 -17.89 -8.04
C HIS A 477 6.31 -18.29 -8.36
N VAL A 478 6.49 -19.11 -9.39
CA VAL A 478 7.79 -19.68 -9.76
C VAL A 478 8.81 -18.61 -10.21
N ASN A 479 8.34 -17.49 -10.76
CA ASN A 479 9.18 -16.37 -11.22
C ASN A 479 9.20 -15.20 -10.20
N ALA A 480 8.83 -15.45 -8.94
CA ALA A 480 9.00 -14.45 -7.90
C ALA A 480 10.48 -14.06 -7.76
N ALA A 481 10.73 -12.78 -7.48
CA ALA A 481 12.08 -12.26 -7.26
C ALA A 481 12.11 -11.56 -5.89
N ASP A 482 13.26 -11.58 -5.23
CA ASP A 482 13.51 -10.83 -4.01
C ASP A 482 13.66 -9.33 -4.29
N ASP A 483 13.98 -8.53 -3.26
CA ASP A 483 14.14 -7.09 -3.40
C ASP A 483 15.39 -6.67 -4.18
N THR A 484 16.34 -7.59 -4.43
CA THR A 484 17.47 -7.38 -5.34
C THR A 484 17.09 -7.65 -6.80
N GLY A 485 15.91 -8.21 -7.05
CA GLY A 485 15.45 -8.65 -8.37
C GLY A 485 15.86 -10.08 -8.69
N ALA A 486 16.57 -10.78 -7.79
CA ALA A 486 17.01 -12.16 -8.03
C ALA A 486 15.83 -13.14 -8.02
N PRO A 487 15.57 -13.85 -9.13
CA PRO A 487 14.47 -14.81 -9.21
C PRO A 487 14.76 -16.07 -8.38
N VAL A 488 13.70 -16.76 -7.95
CA VAL A 488 13.76 -17.99 -7.11
C VAL A 488 14.75 -19.03 -7.64
N ILE A 489 14.89 -19.16 -8.96
CA ILE A 489 15.78 -20.17 -9.58
C ILE A 489 17.27 -19.91 -9.32
N VAL A 490 17.67 -18.68 -8.96
CA VAL A 490 19.09 -18.30 -8.80
C VAL A 490 19.75 -19.02 -7.63
N SER A 491 19.15 -18.99 -6.44
CA SER A 491 19.74 -19.58 -5.24
C SER A 491 20.00 -21.08 -5.40
N PRO A 492 19.04 -21.93 -5.82
CA PRO A 492 19.32 -23.36 -6.06
C PRO A 492 20.32 -23.60 -7.20
N ALA A 493 20.41 -22.69 -8.17
CA ALA A 493 21.39 -22.82 -9.25
C ALA A 493 22.83 -22.62 -8.75
N VAL A 494 23.06 -21.61 -7.91
CA VAL A 494 24.37 -21.35 -7.29
C VAL A 494 24.79 -22.48 -6.35
N GLN A 495 23.83 -23.02 -5.58
CA GLN A 495 24.10 -24.14 -4.66
C GLN A 495 24.32 -25.48 -5.37
N GLY A 496 23.87 -25.63 -6.62
CA GLY A 496 24.01 -26.87 -7.37
C GLY A 496 22.84 -27.86 -7.18
N TYR A 497 21.68 -27.40 -6.74
CA TYR A 497 20.49 -28.24 -6.55
C TYR A 497 19.79 -28.54 -7.88
N THR A 498 20.43 -29.37 -8.71
CA THR A 498 19.99 -29.66 -10.07
C THR A 498 18.56 -30.15 -10.17
N ALA A 499 18.10 -30.98 -9.23
CA ALA A 499 16.73 -31.51 -9.22
C ALA A 499 15.70 -30.37 -9.02
N ILE A 500 16.00 -29.41 -8.15
CA ILE A 500 15.14 -28.25 -7.88
C ILE A 500 15.12 -27.32 -9.09
N VAL A 501 16.28 -27.06 -9.71
CA VAL A 501 16.36 -26.23 -10.93
C VAL A 501 15.51 -26.85 -12.04
N LYS A 502 15.63 -28.17 -12.27
CA LYS A 502 14.78 -28.88 -13.24
C LYS A 502 13.30 -28.79 -12.90
N LEU A 503 12.94 -28.92 -11.62
CA LEU A 503 11.55 -28.80 -11.15
C LEU A 503 11.00 -27.38 -11.42
N LEU A 504 11.77 -26.33 -11.10
CA LEU A 504 11.37 -24.95 -11.34
C LEU A 504 11.18 -24.68 -12.84
N LEU A 505 12.12 -25.11 -13.70
CA LEU A 505 12.02 -24.98 -15.14
C LEU A 505 10.78 -25.70 -15.70
N ALA A 506 10.49 -26.91 -15.22
CA ALA A 506 9.31 -27.67 -15.61
C ALA A 506 7.99 -27.01 -15.20
N ASN A 507 8.02 -26.11 -14.19
CA ASN A 507 6.88 -25.32 -13.73
C ASN A 507 6.88 -23.88 -14.29
N GLY A 508 7.65 -23.58 -15.33
CA GLY A 508 7.64 -22.32 -16.04
C GLY A 508 8.56 -21.23 -15.47
N ALA A 509 9.62 -21.63 -14.73
CA ALA A 509 10.67 -20.68 -14.36
C ALA A 509 11.37 -20.15 -15.60
N SER A 510 11.52 -18.82 -15.69
CA SER A 510 12.27 -18.18 -16.78
C SER A 510 13.78 -18.33 -16.55
N PRO A 511 14.51 -19.08 -17.40
CA PRO A 511 15.94 -19.26 -17.19
C PRO A 511 16.78 -18.02 -17.48
N ASN A 512 16.20 -17.03 -18.17
CA ASN A 512 16.88 -15.79 -18.57
C ASN A 512 16.50 -14.58 -17.70
N GLN A 513 15.62 -14.73 -16.72
CA GLN A 513 15.32 -13.65 -15.78
C GLN A 513 16.57 -13.33 -14.96
N ALA A 514 16.89 -12.04 -14.85
CA ALA A 514 18.10 -11.55 -14.19
C ALA A 514 17.74 -10.62 -13.02
N ASP A 515 18.67 -10.46 -12.11
CA ASP A 515 18.61 -9.50 -11.02
C ASP A 515 18.90 -8.05 -11.49
N LYS A 516 18.99 -7.12 -10.54
CA LYS A 516 19.28 -5.70 -10.83
C LYS A 516 20.65 -5.45 -11.45
N ASP A 517 21.60 -6.37 -11.34
CA ASP A 517 22.94 -6.27 -11.92
C ASP A 517 23.04 -6.97 -13.28
N GLY A 518 21.96 -7.60 -13.71
CA GLY A 518 21.88 -8.37 -14.94
C GLY A 518 22.37 -9.81 -14.78
N ASP A 519 22.68 -10.25 -13.56
CA ASP A 519 23.10 -11.62 -13.30
C ASP A 519 21.89 -12.55 -13.27
N ASN A 520 21.95 -13.63 -14.07
CA ASN A 520 20.94 -14.66 -14.10
C ASN A 520 21.47 -16.00 -13.57
N ALA A 521 20.58 -16.99 -13.48
CA ALA A 521 20.94 -18.32 -12.98
C ALA A 521 22.10 -18.96 -13.75
N LEU A 522 22.21 -18.76 -15.07
CA LEU A 522 23.27 -19.35 -15.88
C LEU A 522 24.65 -18.72 -15.61
N ILE A 523 24.72 -17.39 -15.51
CA ILE A 523 25.96 -16.67 -15.17
C ILE A 523 26.45 -17.12 -13.79
N LEU A 524 25.56 -17.13 -12.79
CA LEU A 524 25.91 -17.44 -11.41
C LEU A 524 26.23 -18.92 -11.19
N ALA A 525 25.50 -19.84 -11.83
CA ALA A 525 25.85 -21.26 -11.81
C ALA A 525 27.19 -21.54 -12.51
N SER A 526 27.51 -20.81 -13.58
CA SER A 526 28.79 -20.89 -14.27
C SER A 526 29.95 -20.38 -13.42
N ALA A 527 29.71 -19.28 -12.65
CA ALA A 527 30.65 -18.77 -11.66
C ALA A 527 30.92 -19.76 -10.52
N ALA A 528 29.89 -20.50 -10.10
CA ALA A 528 29.98 -21.53 -9.07
C ALA A 528 30.44 -22.92 -9.58
N GLY A 529 30.69 -23.05 -10.87
CA GLY A 529 31.16 -24.32 -11.48
C GLY A 529 30.16 -25.48 -11.44
N LYS A 530 28.85 -25.21 -11.37
CA LYS A 530 27.79 -26.22 -11.21
C LYS A 530 27.39 -26.82 -12.57
N VAL A 531 28.23 -27.70 -13.11
CA VAL A 531 28.10 -28.23 -14.48
C VAL A 531 26.71 -28.79 -14.78
N ASP A 532 26.16 -29.63 -13.88
CA ASP A 532 24.86 -30.27 -14.08
C ASP A 532 23.69 -29.25 -14.08
N VAL A 533 23.84 -28.17 -13.31
CA VAL A 533 22.88 -27.06 -13.30
C VAL A 533 22.99 -26.23 -14.57
N VAL A 534 24.24 -25.92 -15.01
CA VAL A 534 24.48 -25.20 -16.26
C VAL A 534 23.88 -25.99 -17.44
N GLU A 535 24.04 -27.30 -17.46
CA GLU A 535 23.40 -28.16 -18.45
C GLU A 535 21.87 -28.12 -18.39
N ALA A 536 21.30 -28.21 -17.18
CA ALA A 536 19.85 -28.12 -16.98
C ALA A 536 19.29 -26.78 -17.44
N LEU A 537 19.96 -25.66 -17.12
CA LEU A 537 19.55 -24.32 -17.54
C LEU A 537 19.60 -24.14 -19.06
N LEU A 538 20.69 -24.59 -19.71
CA LEU A 538 20.81 -24.52 -21.16
C LEU A 538 19.75 -25.38 -21.87
N THR A 539 19.48 -26.56 -21.33
CA THR A 539 18.43 -27.46 -21.84
C THR A 539 17.02 -26.83 -21.61
N GLY A 540 16.85 -26.06 -20.54
CA GLY A 540 15.63 -25.31 -20.22
C GLY A 540 15.47 -23.99 -20.95
N GLY A 541 16.37 -23.68 -21.95
CA GLY A 541 16.23 -22.48 -22.80
C GLY A 541 17.01 -21.26 -22.32
N ALA A 542 17.98 -21.42 -21.41
CA ALA A 542 18.90 -20.33 -21.08
C ALA A 542 19.77 -19.96 -22.29
N SER A 543 19.93 -18.64 -22.53
CA SER A 543 20.81 -18.14 -23.59
C SER A 543 22.28 -18.31 -23.18
N VAL A 544 23.04 -19.12 -23.94
CA VAL A 544 24.46 -19.42 -23.64
C VAL A 544 25.34 -18.16 -23.69
N ASN A 545 24.94 -17.16 -24.47
CA ASN A 545 25.67 -15.90 -24.69
C ASN A 545 25.03 -14.68 -23.97
N VAL A 546 24.22 -14.92 -22.95
CA VAL A 546 23.70 -13.83 -22.09
C VAL A 546 24.86 -13.11 -21.41
N ASP A 547 24.69 -11.83 -21.13
CA ASP A 547 25.67 -11.04 -20.39
C ASP A 547 24.96 -10.19 -19.32
N ASN A 548 25.68 -9.89 -18.26
CA ASN A 548 25.23 -8.94 -17.22
C ASN A 548 25.57 -7.49 -17.61
N LYS A 549 25.24 -6.52 -16.75
CA LYS A 549 25.51 -5.08 -16.99
C LYS A 549 26.98 -4.75 -17.23
N ASN A 550 27.90 -5.60 -16.80
CA ASN A 550 29.33 -5.45 -17.02
C ASN A 550 29.80 -6.16 -18.31
N GLY A 551 28.88 -6.73 -19.09
CA GLY A 551 29.20 -7.49 -20.29
C GLY A 551 29.85 -8.85 -19.99
N ILE A 552 29.72 -9.38 -18.77
CA ILE A 552 30.28 -10.66 -18.37
C ILE A 552 29.35 -11.78 -18.79
N THR A 553 29.86 -12.70 -19.61
CA THR A 553 29.13 -13.88 -20.09
C THR A 553 29.41 -15.11 -19.21
N PRO A 554 28.58 -16.18 -19.29
CA PRO A 554 28.81 -17.43 -18.57
C PRO A 554 30.20 -18.04 -18.82
N VAL A 555 30.68 -18.01 -20.07
CA VAL A 555 32.01 -18.56 -20.39
C VAL A 555 33.14 -17.70 -19.83
N MET A 556 32.96 -16.37 -19.79
CA MET A 556 33.95 -15.47 -19.19
C MET A 556 34.10 -15.73 -17.69
N ILE A 557 32.98 -15.80 -16.95
CA ILE A 557 33.05 -15.99 -15.50
C ILE A 557 33.54 -17.40 -15.13
N ALA A 558 33.13 -18.45 -15.88
CA ALA A 558 33.64 -19.78 -15.67
C ALA A 558 35.15 -19.87 -15.96
N SER A 559 35.64 -19.12 -16.96
CA SER A 559 37.07 -19.05 -17.30
C SER A 559 37.88 -18.31 -16.24
N PHE A 560 37.33 -17.22 -15.69
CA PHE A 560 37.92 -16.48 -14.58
C PHE A 560 38.09 -17.34 -13.31
N GLN A 561 37.13 -18.23 -13.04
CA GLN A 561 37.12 -19.11 -11.87
C GLN A 561 37.90 -20.46 -12.14
N GLY A 562 38.31 -20.72 -13.38
CA GLY A 562 39.04 -21.94 -13.71
C GLY A 562 38.18 -23.20 -13.79
N HIS A 563 36.88 -23.08 -14.01
CA HIS A 563 35.95 -24.21 -14.04
C HIS A 563 35.98 -24.95 -15.39
N VAL A 564 37.03 -25.75 -15.62
CA VAL A 564 37.29 -26.48 -16.85
C VAL A 564 36.07 -27.25 -17.39
N PRO A 565 35.34 -28.06 -16.60
CA PRO A 565 34.16 -28.79 -17.12
C PRO A 565 33.06 -27.85 -17.60
N THR A 566 32.80 -26.76 -16.86
CA THR A 566 31.80 -25.76 -17.24
C THR A 566 32.18 -25.02 -18.51
N VAL A 567 33.45 -24.63 -18.66
CA VAL A 567 33.95 -23.98 -19.89
C VAL A 567 33.77 -24.89 -21.09
N ARG A 568 34.14 -26.17 -20.98
CA ARG A 568 33.93 -27.17 -22.07
C ARG A 568 32.46 -27.29 -22.44
N LEU A 569 31.58 -27.40 -21.46
CA LEU A 569 30.14 -27.49 -21.68
C LEU A 569 29.62 -26.24 -22.40
N LEU A 570 29.93 -25.03 -21.92
CA LEU A 570 29.48 -23.79 -22.53
C LEU A 570 29.95 -23.67 -24.00
N ILE A 571 31.21 -24.00 -24.29
CA ILE A 571 31.74 -24.01 -25.65
C ILE A 571 31.00 -25.03 -26.54
N SER A 572 30.72 -26.23 -26.03
CA SER A 572 29.98 -27.27 -26.78
C SER A 572 28.53 -26.85 -27.07
N ARG A 573 28.00 -25.90 -26.30
CA ARG A 573 26.65 -25.33 -26.46
C ARG A 573 26.65 -24.00 -27.23
N GLY A 574 27.78 -23.60 -27.84
CA GLY A 574 27.91 -22.45 -28.74
C GLY A 574 28.22 -21.12 -28.03
N ALA A 575 28.91 -21.16 -26.90
CA ALA A 575 29.40 -19.95 -26.27
C ALA A 575 30.39 -19.20 -27.17
N ASP A 576 30.19 -17.90 -27.35
CA ASP A 576 31.10 -17.01 -28.04
C ASP A 576 32.31 -16.68 -27.15
N VAL A 577 33.43 -17.32 -27.46
CA VAL A 577 34.69 -17.18 -26.70
C VAL A 577 35.41 -15.85 -26.94
N ASN A 578 35.00 -15.08 -27.96
CA ASN A 578 35.63 -13.83 -28.39
C ASN A 578 34.88 -12.57 -27.90
N ARG A 579 33.81 -12.76 -27.22
CA ARG A 579 33.03 -11.64 -26.67
C ARG A 579 33.88 -10.84 -25.68
N LYS A 580 33.66 -9.50 -25.64
CA LYS A 580 34.37 -8.59 -24.73
C LYS A 580 33.43 -8.05 -23.70
N SER A 581 33.88 -7.98 -22.46
CA SER A 581 33.16 -7.26 -21.39
C SER A 581 33.20 -5.75 -21.63
N VAL A 582 32.48 -4.99 -20.83
CA VAL A 582 32.50 -3.50 -20.84
C VAL A 582 33.92 -2.97 -20.64
N SER A 583 34.76 -3.67 -19.85
CA SER A 583 36.18 -3.31 -19.64
C SER A 583 37.11 -3.81 -20.75
N GLY A 584 36.59 -4.45 -21.79
CA GLY A 584 37.38 -5.03 -22.88
C GLY A 584 37.98 -6.40 -22.58
N ALA A 585 37.71 -7.00 -21.42
CA ALA A 585 38.23 -8.30 -21.05
C ALA A 585 37.57 -9.42 -21.86
N THR A 586 38.35 -10.42 -22.29
CA THR A 586 37.91 -11.65 -22.95
C THR A 586 37.99 -12.85 -22.00
N ALA A 587 37.37 -13.98 -22.36
CA ALA A 587 37.47 -15.20 -21.57
C ALA A 587 38.94 -15.64 -21.40
N VAL A 588 39.78 -15.49 -22.48
CA VAL A 588 41.19 -15.81 -22.43
C VAL A 588 41.96 -14.89 -21.50
N SER A 589 41.76 -13.58 -21.62
CA SER A 589 42.46 -12.62 -20.75
C SER A 589 42.12 -12.83 -19.27
N LEU A 590 40.85 -13.14 -18.96
CA LEU A 590 40.39 -13.43 -17.59
C LEU A 590 41.04 -14.73 -17.04
N ALA A 591 41.08 -15.81 -17.83
CA ALA A 591 41.73 -17.05 -17.43
C ALA A 591 43.24 -16.88 -17.26
N THR A 592 43.90 -16.11 -18.15
CA THR A 592 45.34 -15.80 -18.05
C THR A 592 45.65 -15.02 -16.79
N ASN A 593 44.85 -13.96 -16.49
CA ASN A 593 45.05 -13.12 -15.30
C ASN A 593 44.88 -13.89 -13.98
N LYS A 594 44.13 -15.00 -13.99
CA LYS A 594 43.90 -15.89 -12.84
C LYS A 594 44.78 -17.12 -12.83
N ASN A 595 45.70 -17.25 -13.82
CA ASN A 595 46.63 -18.37 -13.96
C ASN A 595 45.92 -19.73 -14.10
N HIS A 596 44.97 -19.81 -15.04
CA HIS A 596 44.26 -21.03 -15.41
C HIS A 596 44.69 -21.51 -16.80
N PRO A 597 45.91 -22.09 -16.95
CA PRO A 597 46.48 -22.45 -18.26
C PRO A 597 45.64 -23.48 -19.01
N ASP A 598 45.04 -24.45 -18.31
CA ASP A 598 44.16 -25.45 -18.89
C ASP A 598 42.94 -24.84 -19.58
N VAL A 599 42.36 -23.81 -18.95
CA VAL A 599 41.22 -23.06 -19.51
C VAL A 599 41.66 -22.26 -20.73
N VAL A 600 42.82 -21.60 -20.66
CA VAL A 600 43.41 -20.85 -21.78
C VAL A 600 43.62 -21.77 -22.99
N GLU A 601 44.15 -22.95 -22.77
CA GLU A 601 44.37 -23.95 -23.86
C GLU A 601 43.02 -24.35 -24.50
N ILE A 602 41.99 -24.63 -23.68
CA ILE A 602 40.67 -24.99 -24.17
C ILE A 602 40.06 -23.88 -25.01
N LEU A 603 40.12 -22.63 -24.51
CA LEU A 603 39.59 -21.47 -25.20
C LEU A 603 40.29 -21.21 -26.53
N ARG A 604 41.62 -21.32 -26.58
CA ARG A 604 42.40 -21.17 -27.83
C ARG A 604 42.06 -22.23 -28.84
N ARG A 605 41.89 -23.50 -28.42
CA ARG A 605 41.42 -24.58 -29.29
C ARG A 605 40.02 -24.34 -29.85
N ALA A 606 39.19 -23.60 -29.10
CA ALA A 606 37.85 -23.18 -29.54
C ALA A 606 37.86 -21.90 -30.41
N GLY A 607 39.04 -21.37 -30.77
CA GLY A 607 39.16 -20.20 -31.65
C GLY A 607 39.16 -18.85 -30.92
N ALA A 608 39.41 -18.86 -29.61
CA ALA A 608 39.53 -17.61 -28.86
C ALA A 608 40.79 -16.84 -29.25
N ARG A 609 40.66 -15.51 -29.38
CA ARG A 609 41.73 -14.56 -29.71
C ARG A 609 42.06 -13.75 -28.45
N ASP A 610 43.30 -13.29 -28.37
CA ASP A 610 43.78 -12.48 -27.25
C ASP A 610 43.11 -11.07 -27.21
#